data_86eb0a5f00f55a08e9a262c0dbc904f5
#
_entry.id   86eb0a5f00f55a08e9a262c0dbc904f5
#
_cell.length_a   1.000
_cell.length_b   1.000
_cell.length_c   1.000
_cell.angle_alpha   90.00
_cell.angle_beta   90.00
_cell.angle_gamma   90.00
#
_symmetry.space_group_name_H-M   'P 1'
#
loop_
_entity.id
_entity.type
_entity.pdbx_description
1 polymer ?
#
loop_
_entity_poly.entity_id
_entity_poly.type
_entity_poly.pdbx_seq_one_letter_code
_entity_poly.pdbx_strand_id
1 'polypeptide(L)' 'MEDLDQTISSLIALWQIAKQDTYNEYTDYAPYIGWYLAIAYLEDYEKDRAMDILKEMEGMYPEGTAIGNKVREILNK' A
#
# COMPACT_ATOMS: atom_id res chain seq x y z
N MET A 1 18.16 16.21 -1.08
CA MET A 1 16.88 16.10 -0.38
C MET A 1 15.99 15.07 -1.04
N GLU A 2 15.37 14.26 -0.26
CA GLU A 2 14.45 13.25 -0.77
C GLU A 2 13.26 13.88 -1.46
N ASP A 3 12.93 13.41 -2.64
CA ASP A 3 11.74 13.87 -3.34
C ASP A 3 10.60 12.90 -3.06
N LEU A 4 9.79 13.23 -2.08
CA LEU A 4 8.69 12.39 -1.64
C LEU A 4 7.65 12.21 -2.76
N ASP A 5 7.40 13.26 -3.56
CA ASP A 5 6.46 13.16 -4.68
C ASP A 5 6.93 12.12 -5.69
N GLN A 6 8.22 12.09 -5.99
CA GLN A 6 8.78 11.12 -6.92
C GLN A 6 8.70 9.70 -6.34
N THR A 7 8.97 9.57 -5.06
CA THR A 7 8.84 8.28 -4.37
C THR A 7 7.41 7.77 -4.44
N ILE A 8 6.44 8.63 -4.16
CA ILE A 8 5.02 8.28 -4.22
C ILE A 8 4.63 7.89 -5.65
N SER A 9 5.05 8.66 -6.65
CA SER A 9 4.75 8.37 -8.05
C SER A 9 5.27 6.99 -8.46
N SER A 10 6.49 6.66 -8.05
CA SER A 10 7.10 5.36 -8.33
C SER A 10 6.32 4.24 -7.67
N LEU A 11 5.94 4.43 -6.41
CA LEU A 11 5.18 3.42 -5.66
C LEU A 11 3.77 3.23 -6.24
N ILE A 12 3.13 4.30 -6.70
CA ILE A 12 1.83 4.21 -7.37
C ILE A 12 1.93 3.33 -8.60
N ALA A 13 2.95 3.56 -9.44
CA ALA A 13 3.16 2.77 -10.64
C ALA A 13 3.36 1.30 -10.30
N LEU A 14 4.20 1.00 -9.32
CA LEU A 14 4.45 -0.37 -8.88
C LEU A 14 3.19 -1.02 -8.30
N TRP A 15 2.42 -0.26 -7.53
CA TRP A 15 1.19 -0.76 -6.93
C TRP A 15 0.18 -1.14 -8.00
N GLN A 16 0.03 -0.29 -9.03
CA GLN A 16 -0.89 -0.59 -10.13
C GLN A 16 -0.47 -1.88 -10.86
N ILE A 17 0.82 -2.03 -11.10
CA ILE A 17 1.35 -3.24 -11.74
C ILE A 17 1.09 -4.46 -10.86
N ALA A 18 1.36 -4.35 -9.58
CA ALA A 18 1.18 -5.45 -8.63
C ALA A 18 -0.29 -5.89 -8.53
N LYS A 19 -1.22 -4.93 -8.54
CA LYS A 19 -2.64 -5.25 -8.47
C LYS A 19 -3.15 -5.96 -9.72
N GLN A 20 -2.52 -5.72 -10.86
CA GLN A 20 -2.92 -6.30 -12.15
C GLN A 20 -2.06 -7.49 -12.54
N ASP A 21 -1.27 -8.01 -11.62
CA ASP A 21 -0.31 -9.07 -11.91
C ASP A 21 -1.01 -10.38 -12.25
N THR A 22 -1.09 -10.69 -13.54
CA THR A 22 -1.74 -11.89 -14.04
C THR A 22 -0.89 -13.14 -13.80
N TYR A 23 0.42 -12.97 -13.74
CA TYR A 23 1.37 -14.09 -13.62
C TYR A 23 1.89 -14.30 -12.21
N ASN A 24 1.40 -13.54 -11.26
CA ASN A 24 1.81 -13.62 -9.86
C ASN A 24 3.29 -13.30 -9.63
N GLU A 25 3.88 -12.50 -10.52
CA GLU A 25 5.29 -12.11 -10.39
C GLU A 25 5.54 -11.22 -9.18
N TYR A 26 4.53 -10.45 -8.77
CA TYR A 26 4.65 -9.50 -7.69
C TYR A 26 3.88 -9.91 -6.43
N THR A 27 3.38 -11.16 -6.40
CA THR A 27 2.54 -11.63 -5.29
C THR A 27 3.22 -11.46 -3.95
N ASP A 28 4.52 -11.76 -3.87
CA ASP A 28 5.27 -11.67 -2.63
C ASP A 28 5.58 -10.23 -2.24
N TYR A 29 5.62 -9.33 -3.21
CA TYR A 29 6.01 -7.94 -3.01
C TYR A 29 4.82 -6.99 -2.91
N ALA A 30 3.68 -7.36 -3.46
CA ALA A 30 2.52 -6.48 -3.51
C ALA A 30 2.12 -5.91 -2.15
N PRO A 31 2.04 -6.70 -1.07
CA PRO A 31 1.68 -6.14 0.23
C PRO A 31 2.68 -5.10 0.73
N TYR A 32 3.97 -5.30 0.43
CA TYR A 32 4.98 -4.34 0.84
C TYR A 32 4.89 -3.05 0.04
N ILE A 33 4.62 -3.16 -1.26
CA ILE A 33 4.46 -1.99 -2.13
C ILE A 33 3.30 -1.14 -1.64
N GLY A 34 2.15 -1.75 -1.39
CA GLY A 34 0.98 -1.04 -0.89
C GLY A 34 1.22 -0.42 0.48
N TRP A 35 1.89 -1.16 1.37
CA TRP A 35 2.21 -0.67 2.70
C TRP A 35 3.12 0.56 2.64
N TYR A 36 4.19 0.50 1.85
CA TYR A 36 5.11 1.63 1.73
C TYR A 36 4.43 2.82 1.07
N LEU A 37 3.55 2.58 0.09
CA LEU A 37 2.79 3.65 -0.54
C LEU A 37 1.90 4.36 0.48
N ALA A 38 1.20 3.61 1.31
CA ALA A 38 0.35 4.18 2.36
C ALA A 38 1.17 5.00 3.34
N ILE A 39 2.34 4.49 3.76
CA ILE A 39 3.22 5.21 4.67
C ILE A 39 3.73 6.50 4.03
N ALA A 40 4.11 6.44 2.74
CA ALA A 40 4.58 7.62 2.03
C ALA A 40 3.50 8.69 1.94
N TYR A 41 2.26 8.30 1.70
CA TYR A 41 1.14 9.25 1.72
C TYR A 41 0.95 9.87 3.10
N LEU A 42 1.08 9.08 4.17
CA LEU A 42 0.97 9.62 5.52
C LEU A 42 2.09 10.64 5.81
N GLU A 43 3.30 10.36 5.33
CA GLU A 43 4.42 11.29 5.49
C GLU A 43 4.20 12.59 4.71
N ASP A 44 3.45 12.52 3.61
CA ASP A 44 3.12 13.68 2.77
C ASP A 44 1.81 14.35 3.21
N TYR A 45 1.30 14.00 4.39
CA TYR A 45 0.05 14.55 4.95
C TYR A 45 -1.17 14.29 4.06
N GLU A 46 -1.11 13.24 3.24
CA GLU A 46 -2.22 12.81 2.38
C GLU A 46 -2.94 11.64 3.03
N LYS A 47 -3.52 11.88 4.20
CA LYS A 47 -4.16 10.84 4.99
C LYS A 47 -5.29 10.13 4.23
N ASP A 48 -6.10 10.89 3.50
CA ASP A 48 -7.23 10.31 2.76
C ASP A 48 -6.75 9.31 1.71
N ARG A 49 -5.66 9.64 1.01
CA ARG A 49 -5.09 8.75 0.01
C ARG A 49 -4.47 7.52 0.65
N ALA A 50 -3.80 7.70 1.78
CA ALA A 50 -3.26 6.59 2.54
C ALA A 50 -4.36 5.63 2.96
N MET A 51 -5.48 6.16 3.45
CA MET A 51 -6.61 5.33 3.86
C MET A 51 -7.22 4.58 2.69
N ASP A 52 -7.29 5.19 1.50
CA ASP A 52 -7.77 4.51 0.30
C ASP A 52 -6.92 3.30 -0.03
N ILE A 53 -5.59 3.44 0.03
CA ILE A 53 -4.67 2.32 -0.22
C ILE A 53 -4.86 1.23 0.83
N LEU A 54 -4.96 1.62 2.10
CA LEU A 54 -5.14 0.66 3.18
C LEU A 54 -6.46 -0.10 3.06
N LYS A 55 -7.53 0.57 2.63
CA LYS A 55 -8.82 -0.08 2.40
C LYS A 55 -8.74 -1.07 1.24
N GLU A 56 -8.02 -0.74 0.18
CA GLU A 56 -7.79 -1.69 -0.90
C GLU A 56 -7.05 -2.93 -0.38
N MET A 57 -6.04 -2.71 0.44
CA MET A 57 -5.27 -3.81 1.03
C MET A 57 -6.11 -4.67 1.96
N GLU A 58 -7.00 -4.04 2.72
CA GLU A 58 -7.91 -4.79 3.60
C GLU A 58 -8.75 -5.78 2.81
N GLY A 59 -9.20 -5.37 1.62
CA GLY A 59 -9.97 -6.24 0.75
C GLY A 59 -9.15 -7.33 0.08
N MET A 60 -7.84 -7.11 -0.08
CA MET A 60 -6.93 -8.05 -0.75
C MET A 60 -6.30 -9.07 0.19
N TYR A 61 -6.07 -8.70 1.43
CA TYR A 61 -5.33 -9.53 2.40
C TYR A 61 -6.24 -9.87 3.58
N PRO A 62 -6.49 -11.16 3.81
CA PRO A 62 -7.45 -11.54 4.85
C PRO A 62 -6.90 -11.29 6.25
N GLU A 63 -7.84 -11.23 7.19
CA GLU A 63 -7.52 -11.20 8.60
C GLU A 63 -6.75 -12.46 8.96
N GLY A 64 -5.75 -12.32 9.81
CA GLY A 64 -4.88 -13.42 10.19
C GLY A 64 -3.52 -13.39 9.49
N THR A 65 -3.41 -12.66 8.36
CA THR A 65 -2.09 -12.43 7.76
C THR A 65 -1.41 -11.26 8.46
N ALA A 66 -0.09 -11.25 8.47
CA ALA A 66 0.66 -10.18 9.13
C ALA A 66 0.31 -8.81 8.56
N ILE A 67 0.29 -8.69 7.23
CA ILE A 67 0.01 -7.41 6.60
C ILE A 67 -1.46 -7.02 6.75
N GLY A 68 -2.38 -7.97 6.64
CA GLY A 68 -3.80 -7.72 6.84
C GLY A 68 -4.10 -7.21 8.23
N ASN A 69 -3.45 -7.79 9.25
CA ASN A 69 -3.61 -7.35 10.63
C ASN A 69 -3.09 -5.94 10.83
N LYS A 70 -1.92 -5.62 10.26
CA LYS A 70 -1.34 -4.28 10.37
C LYS A 70 -2.24 -3.22 9.72
N VAL A 71 -2.80 -3.55 8.56
CA VAL A 71 -3.69 -2.64 7.84
C VAL A 71 -4.93 -2.35 8.68
N ARG A 72 -5.54 -3.37 9.24
CA ARG A 72 -6.74 -3.21 10.06
C ARG A 72 -6.46 -2.43 11.33
N GLU A 73 -5.29 -2.65 11.93
CA GLU A 73 -4.87 -1.90 13.10
C GLU A 73 -4.82 -0.40 12.82
N ILE A 74 -4.28 -0.01 11.67
CA ILE A 74 -4.22 1.41 11.31
C ILE A 74 -5.60 1.95 10.99
N LEU A 75 -6.41 1.20 10.24
CA LEU A 75 -7.75 1.66 9.85
C LEU A 75 -8.68 1.85 11.04
N ASN A 76 -8.43 1.13 12.13
CA ASN A 76 -9.29 1.18 13.32
C ASN A 76 -8.81 2.18 14.37
N LYS A 77 -7.80 2.95 14.09
CA LYS A 77 -7.34 3.99 15.03
C LYS A 77 -8.20 5.22 15.03
#